data_6f6ff74fe766313ac65700cc6b7b88f3
#
_entry.id   6f6ff74fe766313ac65700cc6b7b88f3
#
_cell.length_a   1.000
_cell.length_b   1.000
_cell.length_c   1.000
_cell.angle_alpha   90.00
_cell.angle_beta   90.00
_cell.angle_gamma   90.00
#
_symmetry.space_group_name_H-M   'P 1'
#
loop_
_entity.id
_entity.type
_entity.pdbx_description
1 polymer ?
#
loop_
_entity_poly.entity_id
_entity_poly.type
_entity_poly.pdbx_seq_one_letter_code
_entity_poly.pdbx_strand_id
1 'polypeptide(L)'
;MAQLDKTRPVLVLTREAARAAMTKVTVAPITTTIKGLSSEVVLGPQNGLDRRCATSMDNVVTIPVARLGRTVGLLTDAQERDLAEAAILAFDLDVPFYS
;
A
#
# COMPACT_ATOMS: atom_id res chain seq x y z
N MET A 1 -2.94 -4.55 -5.51
CA MET A 1 -2.85 -3.11 -5.92
C MET A 1 -4.00 -2.76 -6.85
N ALA A 2 -4.44 -1.52 -6.79
CA ALA A 2 -5.52 -1.02 -7.62
C ALA A 2 -5.21 0.38 -8.12
N GLN A 3 -6.00 0.87 -9.09
CA GLN A 3 -5.87 2.20 -9.65
C GLN A 3 -6.93 3.13 -9.06
N LEU A 4 -6.51 4.28 -8.56
CA LEU A 4 -7.40 5.30 -8.03
C LEU A 4 -7.83 6.21 -9.18
N ASP A 5 -9.14 6.32 -9.40
CA ASP A 5 -9.72 7.14 -10.47
C ASP A 5 -9.11 6.88 -11.84
N LYS A 6 -8.62 5.65 -12.07
CA LYS A 6 -8.01 5.21 -13.33
C LYS A 6 -6.74 5.98 -13.70
N THR A 7 -6.21 6.81 -12.81
CA THR A 7 -5.06 7.66 -13.13
C THR A 7 -3.81 7.32 -12.35
N ARG A 8 -3.96 6.73 -11.16
CA ARG A 8 -2.83 6.49 -10.29
C ARG A 8 -2.97 5.17 -9.56
N PRO A 9 -1.94 4.31 -9.56
CA PRO A 9 -2.00 3.07 -8.79
C PRO A 9 -1.84 3.35 -7.30
N VAL A 10 -2.49 2.53 -6.50
CA VAL A 10 -2.39 2.56 -5.03
C VAL A 10 -2.23 1.15 -4.51
N LEU A 11 -1.56 1.01 -3.37
CA LEU A 11 -1.48 -0.24 -2.64
C LEU A 11 -2.64 -0.31 -1.67
N VAL A 12 -3.46 -1.36 -1.79
CA VAL A 12 -4.61 -1.57 -0.90
C VAL A 12 -4.14 -2.33 0.33
N LEU A 13 -4.30 -1.73 1.51
CA LEU A 13 -3.84 -2.30 2.77
C LEU A 13 -4.94 -3.04 3.52
N THR A 14 -6.20 -2.76 3.23
CA THR A 14 -7.32 -3.47 3.86
C THR A 14 -7.40 -4.89 3.31
N ARG A 15 -7.49 -5.89 4.19
CA ARG A 15 -7.57 -7.29 3.78
C ARG A 15 -8.80 -7.53 2.92
N GLU A 16 -8.66 -8.42 1.93
CA GLU A 16 -9.71 -8.72 0.98
C GLU A 16 -10.99 -9.19 1.67
N ALA A 17 -10.86 -10.05 2.67
CA ALA A 17 -12.01 -10.55 3.42
C ALA A 17 -12.80 -9.43 4.13
N ALA A 18 -12.11 -8.38 4.57
CA ALA A 18 -12.73 -7.23 5.21
C ALA A 18 -13.38 -6.30 4.18
N ARG A 19 -12.78 -6.18 2.98
CA ARG A 19 -13.28 -5.26 1.94
C ARG A 19 -14.71 -5.55 1.51
N ALA A 20 -15.12 -6.82 1.53
CA ALA A 20 -16.46 -7.22 1.14
C ALA A 20 -17.54 -6.58 2.01
N ALA A 21 -17.21 -6.27 3.27
CA ALA A 21 -18.17 -5.70 4.23
C ALA A 21 -17.95 -4.21 4.48
N MET A 22 -16.95 -3.59 3.84
CA MET A 22 -16.57 -2.20 4.11
C MET A 22 -16.87 -1.31 2.92
N THR A 23 -17.27 -0.07 3.21
CA THR A 23 -17.46 0.96 2.19
C THR A 23 -16.21 1.80 1.94
N LYS A 24 -15.21 1.69 2.81
CA LYS A 24 -13.95 2.41 2.72
C LYS A 24 -12.79 1.45 2.86
N VAL A 25 -11.66 1.80 2.25
CA VAL A 25 -10.43 1.03 2.33
C VAL A 25 -9.25 1.95 2.62
N THR A 26 -8.23 1.40 3.28
CA THR A 26 -6.98 2.10 3.53
C THR A 26 -6.01 1.79 2.40
N VAL A 27 -5.43 2.81 1.81
CA VAL A 27 -4.51 2.68 0.68
C VAL A 27 -3.26 3.52 0.89
N ALA A 28 -2.18 3.14 0.23
CA ALA A 28 -0.95 3.93 0.16
C ALA A 28 -0.69 4.29 -1.30
N PRO A 29 -0.58 5.58 -1.63
CA PRO A 29 -0.28 6.00 -3.00
C PRO A 29 1.09 5.49 -3.46
N ILE A 30 1.19 5.17 -4.75
CA ILE A 30 2.41 4.70 -5.38
C ILE A 30 2.98 5.84 -6.22
N THR A 31 4.28 6.10 -6.08
CA THR A 31 4.96 7.18 -6.78
C THR A 31 6.25 6.70 -7.43
N THR A 32 6.64 7.34 -8.52
CA THR A 32 7.94 7.06 -9.15
C THR A 32 9.10 7.71 -8.41
N THR A 33 8.82 8.60 -7.47
CA THR A 33 9.87 9.24 -6.66
C THR A 33 10.23 8.34 -5.47
N ILE A 34 11.42 7.76 -5.51
CA ILE A 34 11.94 6.88 -4.45
C ILE A 34 12.92 7.67 -3.61
N LYS A 35 12.61 7.83 -2.32
CA LYS A 35 13.43 8.64 -1.41
C LYS A 35 14.39 7.80 -0.57
N GLY A 36 14.23 6.47 -0.57
CA GLY A 36 15.09 5.58 0.20
C GLY A 36 14.76 5.54 1.69
N LEU A 37 13.53 5.89 2.06
CA LEU A 37 13.10 5.88 3.46
C LEU A 37 12.79 4.47 3.93
N SER A 38 12.97 4.20 5.23
CA SER A 38 12.67 2.90 5.80
C SER A 38 11.17 2.56 5.80
N SER A 39 10.32 3.57 5.67
CA SER A 39 8.86 3.41 5.57
C SER A 39 8.39 3.14 4.14
N GLU A 40 9.30 3.10 3.17
CA GLU A 40 8.97 2.83 1.77
C GLU A 40 9.07 1.35 1.43
N VAL A 41 8.21 0.92 0.49
CA VAL A 41 8.32 -0.41 -0.14
C VAL A 41 8.52 -0.18 -1.64
N VAL A 42 9.59 -0.76 -2.19
CA VAL A 42 9.90 -0.64 -3.61
C VAL A 42 9.09 -1.65 -4.41
N LEU A 43 8.46 -1.17 -5.46
CA LEU A 43 7.61 -1.95 -6.37
C LEU A 43 8.11 -1.77 -7.80
N GLY A 44 7.59 -2.57 -8.72
CA GLY A 44 8.02 -2.45 -10.10
C GLY A 44 7.26 -3.36 -11.06
N PRO A 45 7.86 -3.65 -12.22
CA PRO A 45 7.22 -4.46 -13.25
C PRO A 45 6.74 -5.84 -12.79
N GLN A 46 7.40 -6.46 -11.82
CA GLN A 46 6.97 -7.74 -11.26
C GLN A 46 5.60 -7.65 -10.58
N ASN A 47 5.15 -6.44 -10.29
CA ASN A 47 3.86 -6.18 -9.66
C ASN A 47 2.82 -5.66 -10.67
N GLY A 48 3.14 -5.66 -11.95
CA GLY A 48 2.25 -5.14 -13.00
C GLY A 48 2.35 -3.64 -13.23
N LEU A 49 3.38 -2.99 -12.71
CA LEU A 49 3.61 -1.56 -12.89
C LEU A 49 4.57 -1.32 -14.05
N ASP A 50 4.47 -0.14 -14.69
CA ASP A 50 5.26 0.19 -15.88
C ASP A 50 6.75 0.37 -15.57
N ARG A 51 7.07 0.82 -14.36
CA ARG A 51 8.44 1.13 -13.97
C ARG A 51 8.65 0.95 -12.48
N ARG A 52 9.91 1.03 -12.08
CA ARG A 52 10.27 1.01 -10.66
C ARG A 52 9.68 2.21 -9.93
N CYS A 53 9.08 1.96 -8.77
CA CYS A 53 8.39 2.98 -7.99
C CYS A 53 8.38 2.55 -6.53
N ALA A 54 7.75 3.35 -5.68
CA ALA A 54 7.65 3.05 -4.25
C ALA A 54 6.31 3.51 -3.71
N THR A 55 5.89 2.88 -2.62
CA THR A 55 4.80 3.36 -1.80
C THR A 55 5.35 3.63 -0.41
N SER A 56 4.83 4.66 0.27
CA SER A 56 5.27 5.02 1.60
C SER A 56 4.16 4.81 2.61
N MET A 57 4.49 4.12 3.70
CA MET A 57 3.55 3.90 4.79
C MET A 57 3.28 5.18 5.59
N ASP A 58 4.06 6.24 5.36
CA ASP A 58 3.80 7.56 5.94
C ASP A 58 2.61 8.27 5.29
N ASN A 59 2.20 7.83 4.10
CA ASN A 59 1.20 8.53 3.28
C ASN A 59 -0.10 7.74 3.13
N VAL A 60 -0.42 6.85 4.05
CA VAL A 60 -1.65 6.08 3.98
C VAL A 60 -2.88 6.97 4.16
N VAL A 61 -3.92 6.69 3.40
CA VAL A 61 -5.19 7.41 3.47
C VAL A 61 -6.34 6.42 3.36
N THR A 62 -7.52 6.82 3.81
CA THR A 62 -8.74 6.04 3.69
C THR A 62 -9.62 6.67 2.62
N ILE A 63 -10.09 5.85 1.69
CA ILE A 63 -10.91 6.31 0.57
C ILE A 63 -12.14 5.42 0.43
N PRO A 64 -13.23 5.92 -0.22
CA PRO A 64 -14.36 5.07 -0.56
C PRO A 64 -13.94 3.94 -1.52
N VAL A 65 -14.44 2.75 -1.30
CA VAL A 65 -14.19 1.59 -2.18
C VAL A 65 -14.58 1.90 -3.63
N ALA A 66 -15.65 2.67 -3.82
CA ALA A 66 -16.13 3.01 -5.15
C ALA A 66 -15.11 3.77 -6.01
N ARG A 67 -14.08 4.36 -5.39
CA ARG A 67 -13.02 5.08 -6.11
C ARG A 67 -11.93 4.16 -6.64
N LEU A 68 -11.90 2.92 -6.22
CA LEU A 68 -10.92 1.96 -6.74
C LEU A 68 -11.32 1.52 -8.15
N GLY A 69 -10.35 1.48 -9.04
CA GLY A 69 -10.50 0.93 -10.37
C GLY A 69 -10.12 -0.56 -10.40
N ARG A 70 -9.54 -0.99 -11.51
CA ARG A 70 -9.15 -2.38 -11.72
C ARG A 70 -7.93 -2.77 -10.87
N THR A 71 -7.79 -4.06 -10.62
CA THR A 71 -6.57 -4.60 -10.02
C THR A 71 -5.43 -4.55 -11.03
N VAL A 72 -4.28 -4.01 -10.60
CA VAL A 72 -3.10 -3.88 -11.44
C VAL A 72 -2.15 -5.06 -11.26
N GLY A 73 -1.99 -5.54 -10.03
CA GLY A 73 -1.11 -6.65 -9.72
C GLY A 73 -1.09 -6.95 -8.23
N LEU A 74 -0.16 -7.81 -7.84
CA LEU A 74 -0.03 -8.29 -6.47
C LEU A 74 1.39 -8.12 -5.96
N LEU A 75 1.55 -8.08 -4.63
CA LEU A 75 2.86 -8.10 -4.00
C LEU A 75 3.44 -9.51 -4.00
N THR A 76 4.76 -9.60 -4.02
CA THR A 76 5.45 -10.86 -3.73
C THR A 76 5.50 -11.08 -2.22
N ASP A 77 5.81 -12.31 -1.80
CA ASP A 77 5.94 -12.63 -0.38
C ASP A 77 7.02 -11.78 0.30
N ALA A 78 8.13 -11.55 -0.40
CA ALA A 78 9.20 -10.69 0.11
C ALA A 78 8.72 -9.26 0.33
N GLN A 79 7.93 -8.75 -0.61
CA GLN A 79 7.37 -7.40 -0.52
C GLN A 79 6.32 -7.28 0.59
N GLU A 80 5.57 -8.34 0.85
CA GLU A 80 4.63 -8.34 1.97
C GLU A 80 5.37 -8.23 3.30
N ARG A 81 6.53 -8.90 3.44
CA ARG A 81 7.37 -8.75 4.61
C ARG A 81 7.96 -7.36 4.72
N ASP A 82 8.42 -6.80 3.60
CA ASP A 82 8.93 -5.44 3.55
C ASP A 82 7.85 -4.42 3.94
N LEU A 83 6.61 -4.67 3.51
CA LEU A 83 5.47 -3.84 3.84
C LEU A 83 5.20 -3.85 5.36
N ALA A 84 5.21 -5.03 5.98
CA ALA A 84 4.99 -5.15 7.41
C ALA A 84 6.06 -4.39 8.20
N GLU A 85 7.32 -4.52 7.77
CA GLU A 85 8.45 -3.85 8.40
C GLU A 85 8.35 -2.33 8.22
N ALA A 86 8.03 -1.88 7.03
CA ALA A 86 7.85 -0.46 6.74
C ALA A 86 6.71 0.15 7.55
N ALA A 87 5.62 -0.59 7.76
CA ALA A 87 4.49 -0.13 8.57
C ALA A 87 4.89 0.03 10.04
N ILE A 88 5.66 -0.93 10.57
CA ILE A 88 6.16 -0.84 11.94
C ILE A 88 7.01 0.43 12.11
N LEU A 89 7.88 0.71 11.16
CA LEU A 89 8.77 1.88 11.22
C LEU A 89 8.02 3.18 11.03
N ALA A 90 7.04 3.21 10.13
CA ALA A 90 6.27 4.42 9.86
C ALA A 90 5.36 4.83 11.02
N PHE A 91 4.78 3.84 11.71
CA PHE A 91 3.82 4.10 12.78
C PHE A 91 4.44 3.98 14.18
N ASP A 92 5.75 3.69 14.24
CA ASP A 92 6.47 3.55 15.50
C ASP A 92 5.82 2.54 16.43
N LEU A 93 5.61 1.32 15.92
CA LEU A 93 4.83 0.28 16.58
C LEU A 93 5.66 -0.59 17.55
N ASP A 94 6.73 -0.07 18.09
CA ASP A 94 7.57 -0.80 19.04
C ASP A 94 7.03 -0.81 20.46
N VAL A 95 5.79 -0.42 20.63
CA VAL A 95 5.19 -0.21 21.94
C VAL A 95 4.49 -1.45 22.45
N PRO A 96 4.63 -1.75 23.74
CA PRO A 96 3.84 -2.79 24.34
C PRO A 96 2.38 -2.38 24.43
N PHE A 97 1.52 -3.34 24.71
CA PHE A 97 0.12 -3.05 24.92
C PHE A 97 -0.08 -2.23 26.18
N TYR A 98 -0.94 -1.26 26.08
CA TYR A 98 -1.44 -0.49 27.22
C TYR A 98 -2.92 -0.84 27.38
N SER A 99 -3.31 -1.14 28.58
CA SER A 99 -4.71 -1.44 28.88
C SER A 99 -5.27 -0.45 29.88
#